data_4327c9957a3092d89721588c8171f03d
#
_entry.id   4327c9957a3092d89721588c8171f03d
#
_cell.length_a   1.000
_cell.length_b   1.000
_cell.length_c   1.000
_cell.angle_alpha   90.00
_cell.angle_beta   90.00
_cell.angle_gamma   90.00
#
_symmetry.space_group_name_H-M   'P 1'
#
loop_
_entity.id
_entity.type
_entity.pdbx_description
1 polymer ?
#
loop_
_entity_poly.entity_id
_entity_poly.type
_entity_poly.pdbx_seq_one_letter_code
_entity_poly.pdbx_strand_id
1 'polypeptide(L)'
;EIASCLVGSEMCIRDSVIEDLFDRTFRRNGTPVWVMDVSMAPVRSREWEINEVALAESGRSRFIRKAPSNPTIVDWREVPSLVLASRQSTERTIAEMHEMKPADMARELHDMNPHRRAEVAMALDDDQLANAIEELPEDEQVSLITVLDPDRAADILEEMDPDDAADLIKELPDTTAHQLLARMEPDDADDVRSL
;
A
#
# COMPACT_ATOMS: atom_id res chain seq x y z
N GLU A 1 -3.37 -18.28 20.89
CA GLU A 1 -3.45 -17.23 21.96
C GLU A 1 -3.29 -15.80 21.40
N ILE A 2 -2.87 -15.60 20.15
CA ILE A 2 -2.69 -14.27 19.54
C ILE A 2 -4.02 -13.70 19.05
N ALA A 3 -4.95 -14.54 18.62
CA ALA A 3 -6.30 -14.12 18.18
C ALA A 3 -7.16 -13.48 19.28
N SER A 4 -6.86 -13.72 20.57
CA SER A 4 -7.62 -13.14 21.67
C SER A 4 -7.15 -11.75 22.11
N CYS A 5 -6.00 -11.28 21.62
CA CYS A 5 -5.48 -9.94 21.89
C CYS A 5 -6.01 -8.87 20.94
N LEU A 6 -6.72 -9.25 19.87
CA LEU A 6 -7.22 -8.34 18.82
C LEU A 6 -8.63 -7.77 19.13
N VAL A 7 -9.29 -8.21 20.19
CA VAL A 7 -10.70 -7.87 20.50
C VAL A 7 -10.86 -6.69 21.46
N GLY A 8 -9.80 -5.99 21.85
CA GLY A 8 -9.92 -4.99 22.92
C GLY A 8 -9.20 -3.65 22.76
N SER A 9 -8.51 -3.40 21.67
CA SER A 9 -7.91 -2.08 21.43
C SER A 9 -8.30 -1.59 20.03
N GLU A 10 -8.68 -0.31 19.95
CA GLU A 10 -9.03 0.41 18.72
C GLU A 10 -7.84 0.45 17.73
N MET A 11 -7.45 -0.72 17.26
CA MET A 11 -6.48 -0.86 16.21
C MET A 11 -7.25 -1.23 14.94
N CYS A 12 -7.60 -0.21 14.15
CA CYS A 12 -8.16 -0.38 12.82
C CYS A 12 -7.16 -1.07 11.90
N ILE A 13 -7.02 -2.38 12.08
CA ILE A 13 -6.71 -3.24 10.95
C ILE A 13 -8.08 -3.40 10.29
N ARG A 14 -8.25 -2.86 9.09
CA ARG A 14 -9.47 -3.16 8.31
C ARG A 14 -9.57 -4.66 8.19
N ASP A 15 -10.50 -5.24 8.94
CA ASP A 15 -10.69 -6.67 9.21
C ASP A 15 -10.79 -7.55 7.95
N SER A 16 -11.15 -6.96 6.81
CA SER A 16 -11.44 -7.69 5.58
C SER A 16 -10.27 -8.46 4.97
N VAL A 17 -9.02 -8.00 5.14
CA VAL A 17 -7.85 -8.65 4.51
C VAL A 17 -7.38 -9.85 5.32
N ILE A 18 -7.43 -9.78 6.64
CA ILE A 18 -6.95 -10.86 7.52
C ILE A 18 -7.98 -11.99 7.60
N GLU A 19 -9.28 -11.67 7.72
CA GLU A 19 -10.34 -12.67 7.69
C GLU A 19 -10.34 -13.44 6.38
N ASP A 20 -10.09 -12.76 5.27
CA ASP A 20 -9.99 -13.38 3.95
C ASP A 20 -8.75 -14.27 3.80
N LEU A 21 -7.72 -14.12 4.61
CA LEU A 21 -6.50 -14.95 4.59
C LEU A 21 -6.70 -16.27 5.33
N PHE A 22 -7.39 -16.23 6.49
CA PHE A 22 -7.71 -17.44 7.22
C PHE A 22 -8.76 -18.25 6.44
N ASP A 23 -8.64 -19.54 6.44
CA ASP A 23 -9.51 -20.49 5.75
C ASP A 23 -9.34 -20.63 4.23
N ARG A 24 -8.52 -19.81 3.56
CA ARG A 24 -8.19 -20.05 2.14
C ARG A 24 -7.26 -21.24 2.00
N THR A 25 -7.66 -22.16 1.13
CA THR A 25 -6.81 -23.28 0.72
C THR A 25 -6.23 -22.99 -0.65
N PHE A 26 -4.91 -23.05 -0.77
CA PHE A 26 -4.20 -22.88 -2.03
C PHE A 26 -3.18 -24.01 -2.24
N ARG A 27 -2.54 -24.06 -3.41
CA ARG A 27 -1.53 -25.09 -3.71
C ARG A 27 -0.13 -24.49 -3.68
N ARG A 28 0.72 -25.05 -2.80
CA ARG A 28 2.16 -24.78 -2.80
C ARG A 28 2.89 -26.05 -3.24
N ASN A 29 3.65 -25.96 -4.34
CA ASN A 29 4.34 -27.11 -4.92
C ASN A 29 3.43 -28.36 -5.17
N GLY A 30 2.18 -28.11 -5.58
CA GLY A 30 1.20 -29.17 -5.82
C GLY A 30 0.45 -29.68 -4.57
N THR A 31 0.92 -29.35 -3.38
CA THR A 31 0.29 -29.74 -2.10
C THR A 31 -0.73 -28.69 -1.67
N PRO A 32 -1.96 -29.08 -1.31
CA PRO A 32 -2.93 -28.15 -0.77
C PRO A 32 -2.51 -27.71 0.64
N VAL A 33 -2.39 -26.41 0.84
CA VAL A 33 -2.03 -25.77 2.12
C VAL A 33 -3.08 -24.72 2.48
N TRP A 34 -3.18 -24.39 3.75
CA TRP A 34 -4.02 -23.31 4.25
C TRP A 34 -3.25 -22.44 5.23
N VAL A 35 -3.66 -21.17 5.35
CA VAL A 35 -3.06 -20.23 6.32
C VAL A 35 -3.59 -20.56 7.70
N MET A 36 -2.70 -20.89 8.60
CA MET A 36 -3.01 -21.25 9.97
C MET A 36 -2.83 -20.08 10.93
N ASP A 37 -1.82 -19.26 10.68
CA ASP A 37 -1.46 -18.11 11.50
C ASP A 37 -0.69 -17.10 10.66
N VAL A 38 -0.67 -15.85 11.10
CA VAL A 38 0.09 -14.75 10.48
C VAL A 38 0.95 -14.08 11.54
N SER A 39 2.21 -13.79 11.17
CA SER A 39 3.11 -12.99 11.98
C SER A 39 3.09 -11.57 11.46
N MET A 40 2.99 -10.61 12.38
CA MET A 40 2.93 -9.19 12.08
C MET A 40 4.08 -8.48 12.79
N ALA A 41 4.71 -7.55 12.11
CA ALA A 41 5.75 -6.69 12.66
C ALA A 41 5.27 -5.23 12.71
N PRO A 42 5.60 -4.47 13.75
CA PRO A 42 5.30 -3.05 13.80
C PRO A 42 6.19 -2.30 12.80
N VAL A 43 5.57 -1.47 11.96
CA VAL A 43 6.27 -0.62 11.01
C VAL A 43 6.49 0.77 11.58
N ARG A 44 5.48 1.33 12.27
CA ARG A 44 5.51 2.61 13.01
C ARG A 44 4.58 2.53 14.22
N SER A 45 4.46 3.60 14.98
CA SER A 45 3.86 3.64 16.33
C SER A 45 2.40 3.17 16.47
N ARG A 46 1.72 2.74 15.40
CA ARG A 46 0.38 2.11 15.44
C ARG A 46 0.10 1.22 14.22
N GLU A 47 1.09 0.98 13.37
CA GLU A 47 0.93 0.21 12.15
C GLU A 47 1.63 -1.13 12.25
N TRP A 48 0.97 -2.16 11.75
CA TRP A 48 1.47 -3.54 11.75
C TRP A 48 1.39 -4.09 10.34
N GLU A 49 2.48 -4.67 9.85
CA GLU A 49 2.56 -5.31 8.54
C GLU A 49 2.68 -6.83 8.71
N ILE A 50 1.97 -7.58 7.87
CA ILE A 50 2.15 -9.04 7.79
C ILE A 50 3.51 -9.28 7.13
N ASN A 51 4.41 -9.97 7.84
CA ASN A 51 5.72 -10.33 7.33
C ASN A 51 5.83 -11.83 7.01
N GLU A 52 5.20 -12.68 7.80
CA GLU A 52 5.27 -14.13 7.64
C GLU A 52 3.89 -14.77 7.80
N VAL A 53 3.69 -15.87 7.13
CA VAL A 53 2.49 -16.71 7.25
C VAL A 53 2.87 -18.13 7.64
N ALA A 54 2.16 -18.69 8.59
CA ALA A 54 2.27 -20.08 8.98
C ALA A 54 1.32 -20.93 8.14
N LEU A 55 1.87 -21.80 7.33
CA LEU A 55 1.14 -22.68 6.43
C LEU A 55 1.03 -24.10 7.00
N ALA A 56 -0.16 -24.64 6.93
CA ALA A 56 -0.43 -26.03 7.26
C ALA A 56 -0.85 -26.82 6.02
N GLU A 57 -0.35 -28.04 5.87
CA GLU A 57 -0.80 -28.95 4.83
C GLU A 57 -2.24 -29.42 5.12
N SER A 58 -3.10 -29.34 4.10
CA SER A 58 -4.46 -29.86 4.19
C SER A 58 -4.40 -31.39 4.18
N GLY A 59 -4.53 -32.00 5.35
CA GLY A 59 -4.66 -33.44 5.49
C GLY A 59 -5.92 -33.96 4.82
N ARG A 60 -5.93 -35.25 4.43
CA ARG A 60 -7.04 -35.94 3.72
C ARG A 60 -8.37 -35.97 4.48
N SER A 61 -8.45 -35.48 5.71
CA SER A 61 -9.66 -35.51 6.52
C SER A 61 -10.31 -34.11 6.57
N ARG A 62 -11.48 -33.98 5.95
CA ARG A 62 -12.31 -32.76 5.96
C ARG A 62 -12.90 -32.41 7.34
N PHE A 63 -12.80 -33.31 8.31
CA PHE A 63 -13.57 -33.20 9.57
C PHE A 63 -12.74 -32.90 10.82
N ILE A 64 -11.40 -32.97 10.76
CA ILE A 64 -10.56 -32.67 11.92
C ILE A 64 -9.40 -31.78 11.45
N ARG A 65 -9.56 -30.46 11.60
CA ARG A 65 -8.45 -29.51 11.50
C ARG A 65 -7.61 -29.61 12.79
N LYS A 66 -6.78 -30.64 12.90
CA LYS A 66 -5.80 -30.69 13.96
C LYS A 66 -4.62 -29.82 13.50
N ALA A 67 -4.33 -28.78 14.28
CA ALA A 67 -3.14 -27.96 14.02
C ALA A 67 -1.91 -28.87 13.89
N PRO A 68 -1.15 -28.79 12.79
CA PRO A 68 0.06 -29.57 12.64
C PRO A 68 1.05 -29.17 13.72
N SER A 69 1.84 -30.14 14.18
CA SER A 69 2.85 -29.91 15.21
C SER A 69 3.99 -29.02 14.73
N ASN A 70 4.08 -28.75 13.42
CA ASN A 70 5.16 -27.96 12.82
C ASN A 70 4.67 -27.27 11.56
N PRO A 71 4.10 -26.05 11.63
CA PRO A 71 3.71 -25.27 10.46
C PRO A 71 4.95 -24.83 9.67
N THR A 72 4.82 -24.70 8.36
CA THR A 72 5.87 -24.08 7.55
C THR A 72 5.70 -22.57 7.60
N ILE A 73 6.65 -21.85 8.16
CA ILE A 73 6.68 -20.39 8.16
C ILE A 73 7.35 -19.91 6.87
N VAL A 74 6.71 -19.00 6.17
CA VAL A 74 7.19 -18.41 4.92
C VAL A 74 6.90 -16.92 4.88
N ASP A 75 7.70 -16.16 4.14
CA ASP A 75 7.36 -14.77 3.82
C ASP A 75 6.05 -14.76 3.02
N TRP A 76 5.11 -13.89 3.38
CA TRP A 76 3.81 -13.82 2.72
C TRP A 76 3.93 -13.55 1.22
N ARG A 77 4.99 -12.84 0.79
CA ARG A 77 5.29 -12.52 -0.61
C ARG A 77 5.68 -13.74 -1.44
N GLU A 78 6.13 -14.82 -0.79
CA GLU A 78 6.44 -16.10 -1.46
C GLU A 78 5.19 -16.92 -1.77
N VAL A 79 4.00 -16.43 -1.37
CA VAL A 79 2.73 -17.16 -1.59
C VAL A 79 1.93 -16.47 -2.70
N PRO A 80 2.02 -16.95 -3.97
CA PRO A 80 1.43 -16.28 -5.13
C PRO A 80 -0.07 -16.01 -5.02
N SER A 81 -0.81 -16.88 -4.34
CA SER A 81 -2.25 -16.71 -4.15
C SER A 81 -2.61 -15.59 -3.16
N LEU A 82 -1.75 -15.29 -2.20
CA LEU A 82 -1.91 -14.15 -1.29
C LEU A 82 -1.57 -12.86 -2.02
N VAL A 83 -0.51 -12.87 -2.81
CA VAL A 83 -0.13 -11.73 -3.68
C VAL A 83 -1.23 -11.41 -4.70
N LEU A 84 -1.85 -12.43 -5.29
CA LEU A 84 -2.99 -12.24 -6.20
C LEU A 84 -4.22 -11.67 -5.49
N ALA A 85 -4.51 -12.10 -4.27
CA ALA A 85 -5.60 -11.55 -3.47
C ALA A 85 -5.35 -10.09 -3.10
N SER A 86 -4.11 -9.73 -2.78
CA SER A 86 -3.70 -8.33 -2.57
C SER A 86 -3.88 -7.49 -3.83
N ARG A 87 -3.48 -7.98 -5.01
CA ARG A 87 -3.68 -7.27 -6.29
C ARG A 87 -5.16 -7.05 -6.62
N GLN A 88 -6.01 -8.05 -6.47
CA GLN A 88 -7.46 -7.90 -6.66
C GLN A 88 -8.07 -6.89 -5.68
N SER A 89 -7.58 -6.86 -4.45
CA SER A 89 -7.95 -5.81 -3.47
C SER A 89 -7.50 -4.43 -3.92
N THR A 90 -6.31 -4.30 -4.55
CA THR A 90 -5.82 -3.03 -5.09
C THR A 90 -6.68 -2.55 -6.27
N GLU A 91 -6.94 -3.43 -7.24
CA GLU A 91 -7.80 -3.13 -8.39
C GLU A 91 -9.20 -2.66 -7.97
N ARG A 92 -9.78 -3.31 -6.96
CA ARG A 92 -11.07 -2.90 -6.41
C ARG A 92 -10.99 -1.52 -5.72
N THR A 93 -9.97 -1.29 -4.92
CA THR A 93 -9.75 0.01 -4.26
C THR A 93 -9.60 1.13 -5.29
N ILE A 94 -8.84 0.90 -6.36
CA ILE A 94 -8.66 1.86 -7.45
C ILE A 94 -10.00 2.14 -8.15
N ALA A 95 -10.78 1.09 -8.47
CA ALA A 95 -12.08 1.27 -9.10
C ALA A 95 -13.05 2.07 -8.22
N GLU A 96 -12.99 1.92 -6.90
CA GLU A 96 -13.75 2.72 -5.95
C GLU A 96 -13.23 4.17 -5.91
N MET A 97 -11.92 4.38 -5.97
CA MET A 97 -11.28 5.70 -5.93
C MET A 97 -11.55 6.53 -7.19
N HIS A 98 -11.69 5.92 -8.36
CA HIS A 98 -12.03 6.64 -9.60
C HIS A 98 -13.31 7.47 -9.53
N GLU A 99 -14.25 7.11 -8.66
CA GLU A 99 -15.51 7.83 -8.46
C GLU A 99 -15.43 8.84 -7.30
N MET A 100 -14.29 8.93 -6.59
CA MET A 100 -14.13 9.80 -5.42
C MET A 100 -13.70 11.20 -5.82
N LYS A 101 -14.00 12.17 -4.94
CA LYS A 101 -13.43 13.52 -5.03
C LYS A 101 -11.99 13.50 -4.50
N PRO A 102 -11.12 14.43 -4.95
CA PRO A 102 -9.73 14.50 -4.49
C PRO A 102 -9.56 14.44 -2.96
N ALA A 103 -10.30 15.27 -2.22
CA ALA A 103 -10.23 15.30 -0.75
C ALA A 103 -10.69 13.99 -0.06
N ASP A 104 -11.63 13.24 -0.67
CA ASP A 104 -12.04 11.94 -0.14
C ASP A 104 -11.00 10.86 -0.49
N MET A 105 -10.38 10.96 -1.66
CA MET A 105 -9.27 10.11 -2.09
C MET A 105 -8.04 10.32 -1.21
N ALA A 106 -7.67 11.57 -0.94
CA ALA A 106 -6.59 11.93 -0.03
C ALA A 106 -6.80 11.34 1.37
N ARG A 107 -8.04 11.41 1.90
CA ARG A 107 -8.37 10.80 3.20
C ARG A 107 -8.20 9.28 3.19
N GLU A 108 -8.66 8.61 2.13
CA GLU A 108 -8.46 7.16 2.00
C GLU A 108 -6.98 6.80 1.90
N LEU A 109 -6.18 7.58 1.15
CA LEU A 109 -4.73 7.40 1.08
C LEU A 109 -4.05 7.65 2.44
N HIS A 110 -4.46 8.71 3.16
CA HIS A 110 -3.96 9.03 4.49
C HIS A 110 -4.21 7.89 5.49
N ASP A 111 -5.40 7.29 5.47
CA ASP A 111 -5.78 6.19 6.35
C ASP A 111 -5.05 4.87 6.03
N MET A 112 -4.41 4.75 4.87
CA MET A 112 -3.62 3.57 4.50
C MET A 112 -2.25 3.57 5.18
N ASN A 113 -1.72 2.36 5.45
CA ASN A 113 -0.31 2.26 5.81
C ASN A 113 0.60 2.68 4.63
N PRO A 114 1.84 3.17 4.87
CA PRO A 114 2.71 3.73 3.83
C PRO A 114 2.97 2.79 2.65
N HIS A 115 3.11 1.49 2.90
CA HIS A 115 3.34 0.51 1.83
C HIS A 115 2.11 0.37 0.93
N ARG A 116 0.92 0.25 1.54
CA ARG A 116 -0.35 0.14 0.81
C ARG A 116 -0.67 1.42 0.05
N ARG A 117 -0.41 2.58 0.66
CA ARG A 117 -0.56 3.89 0.03
C ARG A 117 0.29 3.97 -1.24
N ALA A 118 1.57 3.58 -1.16
CA ALA A 118 2.45 3.54 -2.32
C ALA A 118 1.96 2.58 -3.41
N GLU A 119 1.49 1.37 -3.07
CA GLU A 119 0.91 0.44 -4.05
C GLU A 119 -0.30 1.01 -4.77
N VAL A 120 -1.20 1.66 -4.05
CA VAL A 120 -2.40 2.28 -4.62
C VAL A 120 -2.02 3.49 -5.46
N ALA A 121 -1.13 4.36 -4.97
CA ALA A 121 -0.62 5.52 -5.70
C ALA A 121 0.06 5.12 -7.02
N MET A 122 0.84 4.03 -7.04
CA MET A 122 1.46 3.52 -8.27
C MET A 122 0.45 3.05 -9.33
N ALA A 123 -0.78 2.82 -8.96
CA ALA A 123 -1.80 2.24 -9.83
C ALA A 123 -2.94 3.23 -10.17
N LEU A 124 -2.97 4.42 -9.54
CA LEU A 124 -3.86 5.52 -9.92
C LEU A 124 -3.34 6.23 -11.18
N ASP A 125 -4.23 6.91 -11.90
CA ASP A 125 -3.87 7.80 -12.99
C ASP A 125 -3.20 9.07 -12.45
N ASP A 126 -2.31 9.68 -13.24
CA ASP A 126 -1.44 10.76 -12.76
C ASP A 126 -2.21 12.03 -12.38
N ASP A 127 -3.23 12.42 -13.16
CA ASP A 127 -4.12 13.53 -12.86
C ASP A 127 -4.91 13.33 -11.55
N GLN A 128 -5.39 12.12 -11.30
CA GLN A 128 -6.10 11.80 -10.07
C GLN A 128 -5.18 11.79 -8.86
N LEU A 129 -3.95 11.28 -9.05
CA LEU A 129 -2.96 11.22 -7.99
C LEU A 129 -2.44 12.61 -7.65
N ALA A 130 -2.19 13.48 -8.65
CA ALA A 130 -1.82 14.88 -8.46
C ALA A 130 -2.83 15.60 -7.57
N ASN A 131 -4.10 15.62 -7.97
CA ASN A 131 -5.19 16.22 -7.20
C ASN A 131 -5.34 15.65 -5.77
N ALA A 132 -5.05 14.36 -5.57
CA ALA A 132 -5.12 13.75 -4.25
C ALA A 132 -3.90 14.11 -3.39
N ILE A 133 -2.71 14.25 -3.98
CA ILE A 133 -1.49 14.66 -3.28
C ILE A 133 -1.62 16.08 -2.74
N GLU A 134 -2.19 17.02 -3.49
CA GLU A 134 -2.43 18.40 -3.05
C GLU A 134 -3.23 18.49 -1.73
N GLU A 135 -4.13 17.56 -1.51
CA GLU A 135 -4.99 17.49 -0.32
C GLU A 135 -4.36 16.69 0.85
N LEU A 136 -3.18 16.09 0.66
CA LEU A 136 -2.47 15.33 1.71
C LEU A 136 -1.62 16.25 2.60
N PRO A 137 -1.28 15.83 3.84
CA PRO A 137 -0.25 16.49 4.66
C PRO A 137 1.12 16.49 3.96
N GLU A 138 1.88 17.58 4.10
CA GLU A 138 3.18 17.81 3.46
C GLU A 138 4.17 16.63 3.59
N ASP A 139 4.28 16.04 4.77
CA ASP A 139 5.16 14.90 5.02
C ASP A 139 4.74 13.62 4.24
N GLU A 140 3.46 13.48 3.95
CA GLU A 140 2.93 12.38 3.16
C GLU A 140 3.07 12.65 1.66
N GLN A 141 2.91 13.89 1.21
CA GLN A 141 3.20 14.32 -0.16
C GLN A 141 4.66 13.99 -0.52
N VAL A 142 5.60 14.45 0.31
CA VAL A 142 7.04 14.17 0.16
C VAL A 142 7.32 12.66 0.13
N SER A 143 6.68 11.91 1.03
CA SER A 143 6.85 10.46 1.11
C SER A 143 6.38 9.75 -0.16
N LEU A 144 5.23 10.16 -0.73
CA LEU A 144 4.69 9.57 -1.95
C LEU A 144 5.55 9.91 -3.17
N ILE A 145 5.85 11.17 -3.38
CA ILE A 145 6.69 11.61 -4.52
C ILE A 145 8.06 10.92 -4.50
N THR A 146 8.65 10.74 -3.32
CA THR A 146 9.98 10.12 -3.20
C THR A 146 9.98 8.61 -3.53
N VAL A 147 8.86 7.92 -3.38
CA VAL A 147 8.75 6.47 -3.64
C VAL A 147 8.39 6.14 -5.09
N LEU A 148 7.87 7.11 -5.83
CA LEU A 148 7.54 6.95 -7.25
C LEU A 148 8.79 6.92 -8.13
N ASP A 149 8.61 6.40 -9.35
CA ASP A 149 9.62 6.55 -10.40
C ASP A 149 9.84 8.04 -10.70
N PRO A 150 11.08 8.53 -10.84
CA PRO A 150 11.35 9.95 -11.02
C PRO A 150 10.74 10.58 -12.27
N ASP A 151 10.56 9.84 -13.35
CA ASP A 151 9.90 10.37 -14.55
C ASP A 151 8.42 10.57 -14.28
N ARG A 152 7.77 9.57 -13.68
CA ARG A 152 6.36 9.67 -13.26
C ARG A 152 6.11 10.72 -12.19
N ALA A 153 7.04 10.89 -11.23
CA ALA A 153 6.94 11.93 -10.21
C ALA A 153 6.99 13.34 -10.83
N ALA A 154 7.74 13.52 -11.93
CA ALA A 154 7.76 14.77 -12.68
C ALA A 154 6.43 14.99 -13.41
N ASP A 155 5.89 13.97 -14.11
CA ASP A 155 4.59 14.03 -14.78
C ASP A 155 3.46 14.42 -13.78
N ILE A 156 3.48 13.86 -12.56
CA ILE A 156 2.50 14.21 -11.51
C ILE A 156 2.64 15.67 -11.06
N LEU A 157 3.87 16.16 -10.89
CA LEU A 157 4.11 17.56 -10.52
C LEU A 157 3.66 18.54 -11.62
N GLU A 158 3.70 18.15 -12.89
CA GLU A 158 3.18 18.92 -14.02
C GLU A 158 1.64 19.00 -14.04
N GLU A 159 0.96 17.98 -13.53
CA GLU A 159 -0.51 17.94 -13.41
C GLU A 159 -1.02 18.67 -12.13
N MET A 160 -0.16 19.04 -11.19
CA MET A 160 -0.51 19.80 -9.98
C MET A 160 -0.70 21.29 -10.29
N ASP A 161 -1.43 21.99 -9.38
CA ASP A 161 -1.39 23.46 -9.40
C ASP A 161 0.06 23.95 -9.17
N PRO A 162 0.57 24.91 -9.97
CA PRO A 162 1.99 25.32 -9.93
C PRO A 162 2.48 25.77 -8.56
N ASP A 163 1.62 26.41 -7.75
CA ASP A 163 1.94 26.85 -6.38
C ASP A 163 2.13 25.64 -5.44
N ASP A 164 1.26 24.62 -5.57
CA ASP A 164 1.32 23.41 -4.74
C ASP A 164 2.55 22.56 -5.13
N ALA A 165 2.82 22.43 -6.43
CA ALA A 165 4.03 21.79 -6.93
C ALA A 165 5.29 22.51 -6.46
N ALA A 166 5.31 23.85 -6.46
CA ALA A 166 6.46 24.64 -5.98
C ALA A 166 6.67 24.48 -4.48
N ASP A 167 5.61 24.42 -3.68
CA ASP A 167 5.70 24.23 -2.23
C ASP A 167 6.18 22.80 -1.92
N LEU A 168 5.66 21.78 -2.60
CA LEU A 168 6.13 20.42 -2.46
C LEU A 168 7.62 20.26 -2.84
N ILE A 169 8.06 20.89 -3.93
CA ILE A 169 9.47 20.85 -4.35
C ILE A 169 10.40 21.51 -3.31
N LYS A 170 9.96 22.56 -2.61
CA LYS A 170 10.73 23.20 -1.53
C LYS A 170 10.94 22.27 -0.32
N GLU A 171 10.00 21.36 -0.07
CA GLU A 171 10.08 20.39 1.03
C GLU A 171 10.92 19.16 0.69
N LEU A 172 11.21 18.92 -0.61
CA LEU A 172 12.03 17.79 -1.05
C LEU A 172 13.52 18.01 -0.76
N PRO A 173 14.33 16.96 -0.59
CA PRO A 173 15.79 17.06 -0.58
C PRO A 173 16.30 17.71 -1.88
N ASP A 174 17.26 18.64 -1.79
CA ASP A 174 17.81 19.40 -2.93
C ASP A 174 18.13 18.53 -4.15
N THR A 175 18.70 17.33 -3.93
CA THR A 175 19.06 16.41 -5.00
C THR A 175 17.83 15.86 -5.73
N THR A 176 16.77 15.59 -5.01
CA THR A 176 15.51 15.09 -5.56
C THR A 176 14.78 16.20 -6.29
N ALA A 177 14.66 17.38 -5.68
CA ALA A 177 14.06 18.56 -6.29
C ALA A 177 14.70 18.89 -7.64
N HIS A 178 16.04 18.98 -7.68
CA HIS A 178 16.78 19.23 -8.94
C HIS A 178 16.56 18.12 -9.98
N GLN A 179 16.47 16.87 -9.53
CA GLN A 179 16.25 15.72 -10.41
C GLN A 179 14.87 15.75 -11.06
N LEU A 180 13.84 16.11 -10.31
CA LEU A 180 12.46 16.21 -10.81
C LEU A 180 12.31 17.41 -11.74
N LEU A 181 12.75 18.60 -11.31
CA LEU A 181 12.73 19.81 -12.14
C LEU A 181 13.50 19.66 -13.48
N ALA A 182 14.49 18.78 -13.56
CA ALA A 182 15.23 18.50 -14.79
C ALA A 182 14.48 17.52 -15.71
N ARG A 183 13.44 16.86 -15.23
CA ARG A 183 12.58 15.91 -15.99
C ARG A 183 11.28 16.54 -16.46
N MET A 184 10.81 17.54 -15.76
CA MET A 184 9.62 18.31 -16.13
C MET A 184 9.79 19.00 -17.48
N GLU A 185 8.69 19.28 -18.16
CA GLU A 185 8.67 20.13 -19.32
C GLU A 185 9.24 21.51 -18.97
N PRO A 186 10.01 22.15 -19.87
CA PRO A 186 10.69 23.41 -19.54
C PRO A 186 9.77 24.53 -19.09
N ASP A 187 8.57 24.62 -19.67
CA ASP A 187 7.60 25.68 -19.34
C ASP A 187 7.04 25.48 -17.93
N ASP A 188 6.67 24.23 -17.55
CA ASP A 188 6.16 23.90 -16.22
C ASP A 188 7.24 24.01 -15.14
N ALA A 189 8.46 23.55 -15.45
CA ALA A 189 9.60 23.71 -14.57
C ALA A 189 9.96 25.19 -14.32
N ASP A 190 9.78 26.08 -15.30
CA ASP A 190 10.02 27.52 -15.16
C ASP A 190 8.91 28.19 -14.33
N ASP A 191 7.66 27.77 -14.47
CA ASP A 191 6.54 28.24 -13.67
C ASP A 191 6.76 27.88 -12.18
N VAL A 192 7.07 26.63 -11.87
CA VAL A 192 7.37 26.16 -10.52
C VAL A 192 8.60 26.87 -9.91
N ARG A 193 9.66 27.17 -10.69
CA ARG A 193 10.84 27.91 -10.20
C ARG A 193 10.58 29.37 -9.94
N SER A 194 9.58 29.95 -10.55
CA SER A 194 9.27 31.38 -10.44
C SER A 194 8.46 31.74 -9.19
N LEU A 195 7.89 30.71 -8.53
CA LEU A 195 7.10 30.80 -7.29
C LEU A 195 7.96 30.54 -6.06
#